data_1bdb162658551b658191b2ee1b0d12ef
#
_entry.id   1bdb162658551b658191b2ee1b0d12ef
#
_cell.length_a   1.000
_cell.length_b   1.000
_cell.length_c   1.000
_cell.angle_alpha   90.00
_cell.angle_beta   90.00
_cell.angle_gamma   90.00
#
_symmetry.space_group_name_H-M   'P 1'
#
loop_
_entity.id
_entity.type
_entity.pdbx_description
1 polymer ?
#
loop_
_entity_poly.entity_id
_entity_poly.type
_entity_poly.pdbx_seq_one_letter_code
_entity_poly.pdbx_strand_id
1 'polypeptide(L)'
;NKRGGRVVNLLSDQEAKMDKAQLETEINAAWDDRDNVSTQTGGAVREAVMVALDMLDSGAARVAEPLGDHQWQVNQWLKKAVLLSFRLNDMACIPSGTHYPGAGDALWWDKVPSKFAGWDETRFRAAGFRAVPGCIVRHSAHIASGAVLMPSFVNLGAFVDGGTMVDTWATVGSCAQIGKNVHLSGGAGIGGALE
;
A
#
# COMPACT_ATOMS: atom_id res chain seq x y z
N ASN A 1 -58.29 15.49 3.81
CA ASN A 1 -57.67 14.18 3.91
C ASN A 1 -56.16 14.36 3.92
N LYS A 2 -55.60 14.39 5.13
CA LYS A 2 -54.16 14.46 5.40
C LYS A 2 -53.57 13.06 5.23
N ARG A 3 -52.62 12.87 4.31
CA ARG A 3 -51.72 11.71 4.35
C ARG A 3 -50.35 12.23 4.77
N GLY A 4 -49.96 11.88 6.01
CA GLY A 4 -48.64 12.10 6.55
C GLY A 4 -47.65 11.20 5.85
N GLY A 5 -46.71 11.78 5.13
CA GLY A 5 -45.53 11.12 4.64
C GLY A 5 -44.55 10.94 5.81
N ARG A 6 -44.28 9.70 6.14
CA ARG A 6 -43.27 9.29 7.13
C ARG A 6 -41.91 9.53 6.48
N VAL A 7 -41.22 10.56 6.91
CA VAL A 7 -39.81 10.79 6.55
C VAL A 7 -39.02 9.68 7.22
N VAL A 8 -38.56 8.72 6.44
CA VAL A 8 -37.60 7.72 6.90
C VAL A 8 -36.26 8.43 7.00
N ASN A 9 -35.85 8.67 8.22
CA ASN A 9 -34.52 9.21 8.55
C ASN A 9 -33.51 8.11 8.26
N LEU A 10 -32.89 8.14 7.07
CA LEU A 10 -31.70 7.39 6.75
C LEU A 10 -30.53 8.05 7.50
N LEU A 11 -30.40 7.70 8.79
CA LEU A 11 -29.17 7.91 9.51
C LEU A 11 -28.16 6.97 8.85
N SER A 12 -27.26 7.55 8.08
CA SER A 12 -26.07 6.91 7.56
C SER A 12 -25.30 6.27 8.70
N ASP A 13 -25.10 4.97 8.65
CA ASP A 13 -24.07 4.26 9.39
C ASP A 13 -22.71 4.84 8.96
N GLN A 14 -22.32 5.95 9.57
CA GLN A 14 -20.92 6.33 9.64
C GLN A 14 -20.32 5.40 10.69
N GLU A 15 -19.82 4.25 10.25
CA GLU A 15 -18.81 3.52 11.00
C GLU A 15 -17.73 4.52 11.36
N ALA A 16 -17.54 4.76 12.66
CA ALA A 16 -16.56 5.72 13.15
C ALA A 16 -15.16 5.21 12.72
N LYS A 17 -14.61 5.82 11.68
CA LYS A 17 -13.29 5.48 11.15
C LYS A 17 -12.27 5.70 12.28
N MET A 18 -11.51 4.66 12.64
CA MET A 18 -10.47 4.75 13.66
C MET A 18 -9.52 5.91 13.36
N ASP A 19 -9.20 6.71 14.36
CA ASP A 19 -8.19 7.75 14.23
C ASP A 19 -6.76 7.14 14.28
N LYS A 20 -5.75 7.95 13.93
CA LYS A 20 -4.34 7.48 13.87
C LYS A 20 -3.86 6.89 15.20
N ALA A 21 -4.25 7.48 16.32
CA ALA A 21 -3.82 7.02 17.64
C ALA A 21 -4.50 5.68 18.02
N GLN A 22 -5.75 5.50 17.65
CA GLN A 22 -6.47 4.25 17.82
C GLN A 22 -5.87 3.14 16.96
N LEU A 23 -5.54 3.44 15.68
CA LEU A 23 -4.86 2.50 14.79
C LEU A 23 -3.51 2.06 15.34
N GLU A 24 -2.70 3.01 15.80
CA GLU A 24 -1.39 2.72 16.40
C GLU A 24 -1.52 1.83 17.64
N THR A 25 -2.49 2.10 18.52
CA THR A 25 -2.77 1.32 19.73
C THR A 25 -3.16 -0.11 19.37
N GLU A 26 -4.10 -0.29 18.43
CA GLU A 26 -4.58 -1.60 18.00
C GLU A 26 -3.48 -2.43 17.33
N ILE A 27 -2.70 -1.80 16.45
CA ILE A 27 -1.60 -2.47 15.75
C ILE A 27 -0.48 -2.86 16.71
N ASN A 28 -0.16 -2.01 17.70
CA ASN A 28 0.85 -2.35 18.71
C ASN A 28 0.39 -3.52 19.59
N ALA A 29 -0.86 -3.53 20.05
CA ALA A 29 -1.43 -4.63 20.80
C ALA A 29 -1.43 -5.94 20.00
N ALA A 30 -1.85 -5.90 18.73
CA ALA A 30 -1.81 -7.06 17.85
C ALA A 30 -0.38 -7.54 17.59
N TRP A 31 0.59 -6.64 17.52
CA TRP A 31 2.01 -6.99 17.37
C TRP A 31 2.57 -7.72 18.59
N ASP A 32 2.20 -7.29 19.79
CA ASP A 32 2.63 -7.95 21.03
C ASP A 32 2.04 -9.36 21.15
N ASP A 33 0.84 -9.59 20.62
CA ASP A 33 0.17 -10.90 20.55
C ASP A 33 0.26 -11.56 19.16
N ARG A 34 1.27 -11.22 18.35
CA ARG A 34 1.37 -11.62 16.94
C ARG A 34 1.41 -13.11 16.67
N ASP A 35 1.78 -13.92 17.68
CA ASP A 35 1.81 -15.38 17.51
C ASP A 35 0.40 -15.97 17.43
N ASN A 36 -0.61 -15.26 17.93
CA ASN A 36 -2.02 -15.61 17.80
C ASN A 36 -2.69 -14.96 16.56
N VAL A 37 -1.99 -14.10 15.82
CA VAL A 37 -2.49 -13.51 14.58
C VAL A 37 -2.29 -14.48 13.42
N SER A 38 -3.37 -14.78 12.71
CA SER A 38 -3.40 -15.73 11.59
C SER A 38 -4.37 -15.29 10.50
N THR A 39 -4.50 -16.08 9.44
CA THR A 39 -5.47 -15.85 8.35
C THR A 39 -6.92 -15.89 8.85
N GLN A 40 -7.20 -16.48 10.00
CA GLN A 40 -8.51 -16.52 10.64
C GLN A 40 -8.81 -15.29 11.50
N THR A 41 -7.81 -14.47 11.81
CA THR A 41 -8.00 -13.25 12.59
C THR A 41 -8.81 -12.23 11.80
N GLY A 42 -9.92 -11.78 12.37
CA GLY A 42 -10.84 -10.79 11.82
C GLY A 42 -10.99 -9.58 12.76
N GLY A 43 -12.09 -8.83 12.58
CA GLY A 43 -12.45 -7.71 13.45
C GLY A 43 -11.43 -6.57 13.45
N ALA A 44 -11.29 -5.89 14.60
CA ALA A 44 -10.53 -4.66 14.74
C ALA A 44 -9.05 -4.77 14.30
N VAL A 45 -8.39 -5.89 14.57
CA VAL A 45 -6.99 -6.12 14.16
C VAL A 45 -6.84 -6.09 12.65
N ARG A 46 -7.67 -6.85 11.94
CA ARG A 46 -7.61 -6.90 10.46
C ARG A 46 -7.95 -5.55 9.86
N GLU A 47 -8.98 -4.90 10.37
CA GLU A 47 -9.40 -3.58 9.92
C GLU A 47 -8.30 -2.53 10.14
N ALA A 48 -7.69 -2.47 11.32
CA ALA A 48 -6.61 -1.54 11.61
C ALA A 48 -5.41 -1.74 10.68
N VAL A 49 -5.02 -2.99 10.41
CA VAL A 49 -3.93 -3.30 9.48
C VAL A 49 -4.29 -2.88 8.05
N MET A 50 -5.49 -3.16 7.57
CA MET A 50 -5.93 -2.76 6.23
C MET A 50 -5.94 -1.23 6.08
N VAL A 51 -6.49 -0.49 7.05
CA VAL A 51 -6.49 0.97 7.04
C VAL A 51 -5.07 1.53 7.04
N ALA A 52 -4.16 0.96 7.82
CA ALA A 52 -2.76 1.38 7.84
C ALA A 52 -2.06 1.15 6.48
N LEU A 53 -2.32 0.01 5.83
CA LEU A 53 -1.78 -0.26 4.49
C LEU A 53 -2.34 0.70 3.43
N ASP A 54 -3.62 1.05 3.50
CA ASP A 54 -4.24 2.04 2.61
C ASP A 54 -3.69 3.45 2.84
N MET A 55 -3.39 3.81 4.10
CA MET A 55 -2.72 5.08 4.42
C MET A 55 -1.31 5.14 3.82
N LEU A 56 -0.57 4.04 3.88
CA LEU A 56 0.75 3.93 3.21
C LEU A 56 0.60 4.00 1.69
N ASP A 57 -0.34 3.28 1.11
CA ASP A 57 -0.57 3.22 -0.35
C ASP A 57 -0.95 4.58 -0.93
N SER A 58 -1.79 5.32 -0.22
CA SER A 58 -2.23 6.67 -0.61
C SER A 58 -1.20 7.77 -0.31
N GLY A 59 -0.19 7.48 0.51
CA GLY A 59 0.77 8.48 1.00
C GLY A 59 0.24 9.34 2.14
N ALA A 60 -0.93 9.01 2.72
CA ALA A 60 -1.48 9.68 3.90
C ALA A 60 -0.65 9.44 5.17
N ALA A 61 0.16 8.39 5.18
CA ALA A 61 1.15 8.11 6.20
C ALA A 61 2.43 7.53 5.58
N ARG A 62 3.54 7.67 6.27
CA ARG A 62 4.85 7.16 5.86
C ARG A 62 5.51 6.41 7.01
N VAL A 63 6.26 5.36 6.71
CA VAL A 63 7.04 4.64 7.72
C VAL A 63 8.11 5.53 8.34
N ALA A 64 8.71 6.43 7.55
CA ALA A 64 9.55 7.50 8.03
C ALA A 64 9.20 8.82 7.35
N GLU A 65 9.01 9.86 8.15
CA GLU A 65 8.62 11.19 7.70
C GLU A 65 9.73 12.20 8.00
N PRO A 66 10.14 13.05 7.02
CA PRO A 66 11.09 14.11 7.30
C PRO A 66 10.44 15.21 8.13
N LEU A 67 11.11 15.62 9.21
CA LEU A 67 10.66 16.72 10.09
C LEU A 67 11.33 18.07 9.75
N GLY A 68 12.24 18.10 8.77
CA GLY A 68 13.13 19.22 8.50
C GLY A 68 14.45 19.08 9.26
N ASP A 69 15.42 19.95 8.96
CA ASP A 69 16.75 20.00 9.61
C ASP A 69 17.44 18.63 9.75
N HIS A 70 17.30 17.78 8.71
CA HIS A 70 17.83 16.42 8.67
C HIS A 70 17.28 15.47 9.75
N GLN A 71 16.17 15.82 10.40
CA GLN A 71 15.50 14.97 11.37
C GLN A 71 14.39 14.16 10.71
N TRP A 72 14.13 12.98 11.27
CA TRP A 72 13.12 12.05 10.79
C TRP A 72 12.27 11.53 11.94
N GLN A 73 10.96 11.45 11.71
CA GLN A 73 10.03 10.70 12.54
C GLN A 73 9.86 9.31 11.99
N VAL A 74 10.17 8.30 12.80
CA VAL A 74 9.94 6.89 12.40
C VAL A 74 8.65 6.38 13.03
N ASN A 75 7.72 5.96 12.20
CA ASN A 75 6.42 5.41 12.58
C ASN A 75 6.49 3.87 12.63
N GLN A 76 7.07 3.32 13.70
CA GLN A 76 7.29 1.87 13.85
C GLN A 76 6.00 1.05 13.74
N TRP A 77 4.86 1.61 14.18
CA TRP A 77 3.57 0.94 14.10
C TRP A 77 3.14 0.63 12.67
N LEU A 78 3.50 1.48 11.69
CA LEU A 78 3.23 1.21 10.28
C LEU A 78 4.06 0.04 9.75
N LYS A 79 5.32 -0.09 10.16
CA LYS A 79 6.14 -1.26 9.86
C LYS A 79 5.54 -2.54 10.47
N LYS A 80 5.04 -2.45 11.73
CA LYS A 80 4.34 -3.56 12.38
C LYS A 80 3.09 -3.97 11.60
N ALA A 81 2.31 -3.00 11.11
CA ALA A 81 1.14 -3.27 10.26
C ALA A 81 1.52 -4.05 8.99
N VAL A 82 2.59 -3.63 8.32
CA VAL A 82 3.12 -4.33 7.14
C VAL A 82 3.49 -5.78 7.48
N LEU A 83 4.18 -6.00 8.58
CA LEU A 83 4.57 -7.36 9.03
C LEU A 83 3.36 -8.22 9.42
N LEU A 84 2.38 -7.64 10.12
CA LEU A 84 1.13 -8.33 10.48
C LEU A 84 0.33 -8.75 9.25
N SER A 85 0.37 -7.97 8.17
CA SER A 85 -0.38 -8.29 6.94
C SER A 85 0.02 -9.64 6.35
N PHE A 86 1.28 -10.04 6.47
CA PHE A 86 1.74 -11.37 6.02
C PHE A 86 1.15 -12.53 6.82
N ARG A 87 0.80 -12.30 8.09
CA ARG A 87 0.12 -13.29 8.93
C ARG A 87 -1.38 -13.35 8.66
N LEU A 88 -1.97 -12.19 8.36
CA LEU A 88 -3.40 -12.04 8.08
C LEU A 88 -3.81 -12.58 6.71
N ASN A 89 -2.91 -12.53 5.73
CA ASN A 89 -3.22 -12.91 4.36
C ASN A 89 -2.66 -14.29 4.02
N ASP A 90 -3.47 -15.06 3.29
CA ASP A 90 -3.03 -16.31 2.68
C ASP A 90 -2.48 -16.06 1.27
N MET A 91 -1.83 -17.08 0.72
CA MET A 91 -1.40 -17.10 -0.68
C MET A 91 -2.59 -17.08 -1.61
N ALA A 92 -2.50 -16.30 -2.66
CA ALA A 92 -3.54 -16.20 -3.69
C ALA A 92 -2.94 -16.08 -5.09
N CYS A 93 -3.71 -16.50 -6.10
CA CYS A 93 -3.37 -16.24 -7.49
C CYS A 93 -3.58 -14.75 -7.80
N ILE A 94 -2.56 -14.13 -8.35
CA ILE A 94 -2.57 -12.72 -8.78
C ILE A 94 -2.41 -12.70 -10.29
N PRO A 95 -3.39 -12.13 -11.05
CA PRO A 95 -3.25 -12.01 -12.50
C PRO A 95 -2.05 -11.14 -12.88
N SER A 96 -1.22 -11.62 -13.80
CA SER A 96 -0.04 -10.88 -14.28
C SER A 96 -0.38 -9.86 -15.37
N GLY A 97 -1.59 -9.88 -15.89
CA GLY A 97 -2.02 -9.06 -17.03
C GLY A 97 -1.57 -9.59 -18.40
N THR A 98 -0.89 -10.73 -18.45
CA THR A 98 -0.46 -11.35 -19.71
C THR A 98 -1.37 -12.53 -20.04
N HIS A 99 -2.00 -12.46 -21.22
CA HIS A 99 -2.84 -13.53 -21.76
C HIS A 99 -2.06 -14.35 -22.79
N TYR A 100 -2.08 -15.67 -22.62
CA TYR A 100 -1.49 -16.60 -23.60
C TYR A 100 -2.62 -17.33 -24.35
N PRO A 101 -2.73 -17.17 -25.68
CA PRO A 101 -3.73 -17.89 -26.48
C PRO A 101 -3.65 -19.40 -26.26
N GLY A 102 -4.75 -20.00 -25.85
CA GLY A 102 -4.85 -21.45 -25.61
C GLY A 102 -4.35 -21.93 -24.24
N ALA A 103 -3.64 -21.07 -23.47
CA ALA A 103 -3.13 -21.42 -22.15
C ALA A 103 -3.73 -20.55 -21.02
N GLY A 104 -4.48 -19.49 -21.38
CA GLY A 104 -5.10 -18.58 -20.40
C GLY A 104 -4.14 -17.48 -19.90
N ASP A 105 -4.48 -16.90 -18.76
CA ASP A 105 -3.71 -15.80 -18.17
C ASP A 105 -2.53 -16.32 -17.35
N ALA A 106 -1.40 -15.64 -17.44
CA ALA A 106 -0.28 -15.87 -16.54
C ALA A 106 -0.64 -15.38 -15.13
N LEU A 107 -0.27 -16.19 -14.14
CA LEU A 107 -0.58 -15.94 -12.74
C LEU A 107 0.70 -15.87 -11.91
N TRP A 108 0.66 -15.02 -10.89
CA TRP A 108 1.60 -15.02 -9.78
C TRP A 108 0.96 -15.70 -8.56
N TRP A 109 1.79 -16.10 -7.61
CA TRP A 109 1.35 -16.73 -6.37
C TRP A 109 1.99 -16.00 -5.19
N ASP A 110 1.22 -15.15 -4.50
CA ASP A 110 1.74 -14.32 -3.41
C ASP A 110 0.62 -13.89 -2.44
N LYS A 111 1.04 -13.37 -1.29
CA LYS A 111 0.16 -12.80 -0.25
C LYS A 111 -0.16 -11.33 -0.46
N VAL A 112 0.68 -10.60 -1.19
CA VAL A 112 0.59 -9.15 -1.37
C VAL A 112 0.11 -8.84 -2.78
N PRO A 113 -1.06 -8.23 -2.95
CA PRO A 113 -1.57 -7.86 -4.27
C PRO A 113 -0.71 -6.78 -4.92
N SER A 114 -0.84 -6.66 -6.25
CA SER A 114 -0.30 -5.51 -6.97
C SER A 114 -1.03 -4.23 -6.55
N LYS A 115 -0.28 -3.12 -6.45
CA LYS A 115 -0.88 -1.77 -6.33
C LYS A 115 -1.89 -1.49 -7.44
N PHE A 116 -1.65 -2.02 -8.64
CA PHE A 116 -2.49 -1.78 -9.82
C PHE A 116 -3.68 -2.73 -9.94
N ALA A 117 -3.93 -3.59 -8.94
CA ALA A 117 -5.08 -4.49 -8.95
C ALA A 117 -6.40 -3.70 -9.07
N GLY A 118 -7.16 -3.97 -10.16
CA GLY A 118 -8.42 -3.30 -10.44
C GLY A 118 -8.31 -1.83 -10.91
N TRP A 119 -7.10 -1.35 -11.24
CA TRP A 119 -6.92 -0.01 -11.78
C TRP A 119 -7.37 0.07 -13.25
N ASP A 120 -7.97 1.19 -13.60
CA ASP A 120 -8.35 1.59 -14.94
C ASP A 120 -7.63 2.89 -15.38
N GLU A 121 -7.91 3.32 -16.60
CA GLU A 121 -7.35 4.57 -17.13
C GLU A 121 -7.67 5.78 -16.25
N THR A 122 -8.88 5.86 -15.69
CA THR A 122 -9.30 6.98 -14.83
C THR A 122 -8.42 7.06 -13.59
N ARG A 123 -8.14 5.90 -12.96
CA ARG A 123 -7.31 5.84 -11.77
C ARG A 123 -5.84 6.17 -12.05
N PHE A 124 -5.28 5.68 -13.18
CA PHE A 124 -3.93 6.05 -13.59
C PHE A 124 -3.79 7.54 -13.89
N ARG A 125 -4.78 8.15 -14.56
CA ARG A 125 -4.79 9.59 -14.83
C ARG A 125 -4.84 10.40 -13.54
N ALA A 126 -5.66 10.01 -12.58
CA ALA A 126 -5.76 10.66 -11.27
C ALA A 126 -4.48 10.53 -10.46
N ALA A 127 -3.82 9.38 -10.51
CA ALA A 127 -2.54 9.14 -9.83
C ALA A 127 -1.38 9.93 -10.43
N GLY A 128 -1.38 10.17 -11.73
CA GLY A 128 -0.49 11.11 -12.41
C GLY A 128 0.97 10.67 -12.56
N PHE A 129 1.28 9.38 -12.42
CA PHE A 129 2.61 8.83 -12.68
C PHE A 129 2.61 7.90 -13.90
N ARG A 130 3.79 7.58 -14.43
CA ARG A 130 3.97 6.60 -15.50
C ARG A 130 4.38 5.25 -14.93
N ALA A 131 3.74 4.18 -15.40
CA ALA A 131 4.07 2.80 -15.09
C ALA A 131 4.37 2.07 -16.41
N VAL A 132 5.63 1.82 -16.69
CA VAL A 132 6.06 1.12 -17.91
C VAL A 132 5.76 -0.38 -17.76
N PRO A 133 5.34 -1.09 -18.83
CA PRO A 133 5.15 -2.52 -18.75
C PRO A 133 6.36 -3.24 -18.15
N GLY A 134 6.11 -4.13 -17.18
CA GLY A 134 7.17 -4.83 -16.45
C GLY A 134 7.60 -4.15 -15.14
N CYS A 135 7.10 -2.95 -14.81
CA CYS A 135 7.27 -2.43 -13.46
C CYS A 135 6.35 -3.18 -12.48
N ILE A 136 6.88 -3.53 -11.33
CA ILE A 136 6.14 -4.20 -10.26
C ILE A 136 6.06 -3.26 -9.06
N VAL A 137 4.83 -2.95 -8.64
CA VAL A 137 4.58 -2.15 -7.44
C VAL A 137 3.64 -2.94 -6.53
N ARG A 138 4.11 -3.29 -5.35
CA ARG A 138 3.31 -4.02 -4.37
C ARG A 138 2.36 -3.07 -3.66
N HIS A 139 1.15 -3.53 -3.31
CA HIS A 139 0.18 -2.74 -2.54
C HIS A 139 0.82 -2.18 -1.26
N SER A 140 0.41 -1.01 -0.84
CA SER A 140 0.97 -0.15 0.22
C SER A 140 2.26 0.61 -0.13
N ALA A 141 2.82 0.45 -1.33
CA ALA A 141 3.84 1.38 -1.81
C ALA A 141 3.19 2.65 -2.37
N HIS A 142 3.61 3.82 -1.91
CA HIS A 142 3.17 5.10 -2.45
C HIS A 142 4.04 5.54 -3.63
N ILE A 143 3.38 5.91 -4.72
CA ILE A 143 4.02 6.53 -5.90
C ILE A 143 3.35 7.88 -6.13
N ALA A 144 4.12 8.94 -5.97
CA ALA A 144 3.60 10.30 -6.13
C ALA A 144 3.43 10.68 -7.62
N SER A 145 2.57 11.66 -7.87
CA SER A 145 2.36 12.23 -9.21
C SER A 145 3.67 12.74 -9.82
N GLY A 146 3.83 12.57 -11.13
CA GLY A 146 5.03 12.95 -11.87
C GLY A 146 6.19 11.93 -11.78
N ALA A 147 6.07 10.86 -10.99
CA ALA A 147 7.06 9.80 -10.98
C ALA A 147 7.03 8.97 -12.28
N VAL A 148 8.15 8.36 -12.62
CA VAL A 148 8.29 7.45 -13.75
C VAL A 148 8.88 6.14 -13.26
N LEU A 149 8.14 5.06 -13.45
CA LEU A 149 8.61 3.71 -13.14
C LEU A 149 8.92 2.99 -14.46
N MET A 150 10.20 2.77 -14.72
CA MET A 150 10.65 1.83 -15.76
C MET A 150 10.41 0.40 -15.26
N PRO A 151 10.67 -0.66 -16.05
CA PRO A 151 10.63 -2.03 -15.55
C PRO A 151 11.52 -2.16 -14.32
N SER A 152 10.93 -2.18 -13.14
CA SER A 152 11.58 -2.02 -11.85
C SER A 152 10.73 -2.65 -10.76
N PHE A 153 11.22 -2.66 -9.53
CA PHE A 153 10.49 -3.23 -8.40
C PHE A 153 10.39 -2.21 -7.26
N VAL A 154 9.16 -1.96 -6.79
CA VAL A 154 8.89 -1.14 -5.61
C VAL A 154 8.14 -1.98 -4.58
N ASN A 155 8.78 -2.21 -3.44
CA ASN A 155 8.25 -3.07 -2.40
C ASN A 155 7.23 -2.34 -1.50
N LEU A 156 6.46 -3.12 -0.75
CA LEU A 156 5.38 -2.63 0.10
C LEU A 156 5.89 -1.64 1.16
N GLY A 157 5.07 -0.66 1.50
CA GLY A 157 5.41 0.39 2.48
C GLY A 157 6.41 1.42 2.00
N ALA A 158 7.00 1.26 0.81
CA ALA A 158 7.92 2.24 0.23
C ALA A 158 7.19 3.54 -0.14
N PHE A 159 7.93 4.63 -0.18
CA PHE A 159 7.45 5.93 -0.61
C PHE A 159 8.37 6.49 -1.70
N VAL A 160 7.82 6.74 -2.88
CA VAL A 160 8.51 7.35 -4.02
C VAL A 160 7.87 8.70 -4.30
N ASP A 161 8.61 9.78 -4.07
CA ASP A 161 8.10 11.15 -4.21
C ASP A 161 8.11 11.64 -5.67
N GLY A 162 7.45 12.78 -5.91
CA GLY A 162 7.16 13.32 -7.23
C GLY A 162 8.41 13.66 -8.06
N GLY A 163 8.29 13.50 -9.39
CA GLY A 163 9.38 13.76 -10.33
C GLY A 163 10.54 12.75 -10.30
N THR A 164 10.44 11.73 -9.47
CA THR A 164 11.46 10.67 -9.34
C THR A 164 11.32 9.64 -10.45
N MET A 165 12.46 9.19 -11.00
CA MET A 165 12.54 8.06 -11.89
C MET A 165 13.14 6.85 -11.18
N VAL A 166 12.41 5.75 -11.19
CA VAL A 166 12.92 4.42 -10.82
C VAL A 166 13.25 3.72 -12.13
N ASP A 167 14.55 3.69 -12.48
CA ASP A 167 14.99 3.26 -13.78
C ASP A 167 15.03 1.72 -13.91
N THR A 168 15.39 1.23 -15.08
CA THR A 168 15.30 -0.17 -15.48
C THR A 168 16.05 -1.08 -14.51
N TRP A 169 15.32 -2.07 -13.96
CA TRP A 169 15.80 -3.05 -12.99
C TRP A 169 16.29 -2.45 -11.66
N ALA A 170 15.98 -1.18 -11.39
CA ALA A 170 16.21 -0.61 -10.07
C ALA A 170 15.20 -1.20 -9.06
N THR A 171 15.60 -1.24 -7.80
CA THR A 171 14.80 -1.77 -6.69
C THR A 171 14.65 -0.73 -5.59
N VAL A 172 13.41 -0.53 -5.15
CA VAL A 172 13.09 0.22 -3.93
C VAL A 172 12.61 -0.80 -2.89
N GLY A 173 13.42 -1.01 -1.86
CA GLY A 173 13.15 -1.99 -0.81
C GLY A 173 11.96 -1.61 0.06
N SER A 174 11.50 -2.55 0.88
CA SER A 174 10.33 -2.36 1.75
C SER A 174 10.51 -1.18 2.69
N CYS A 175 9.48 -0.33 2.79
CA CYS A 175 9.47 0.87 3.64
C CYS A 175 10.56 1.92 3.31
N ALA A 176 11.32 1.77 2.24
CA ALA A 176 12.32 2.75 1.82
C ALA A 176 11.67 4.06 1.40
N GLN A 177 12.39 5.17 1.60
CA GLN A 177 11.88 6.52 1.38
C GLN A 177 12.73 7.21 0.30
N ILE A 178 12.13 7.48 -0.86
CA ILE A 178 12.78 8.17 -1.98
C ILE A 178 12.19 9.57 -2.08
N GLY A 179 13.07 10.58 -2.07
CA GLY A 179 12.69 11.98 -2.16
C GLY A 179 12.25 12.42 -3.55
N LYS A 180 11.98 13.71 -3.70
CA LYS A 180 11.58 14.33 -4.98
C LYS A 180 12.75 14.41 -5.95
N ASN A 181 12.43 14.29 -7.25
CA ASN A 181 13.36 14.51 -8.36
C ASN A 181 14.65 13.67 -8.27
N VAL A 182 14.52 12.46 -7.72
CA VAL A 182 15.61 11.49 -7.64
C VAL A 182 15.62 10.65 -8.92
N HIS A 183 16.80 10.32 -9.41
CA HIS A 183 16.99 9.30 -10.42
C HIS A 183 17.71 8.10 -9.80
N LEU A 184 16.98 7.00 -9.60
CA LEU A 184 17.59 5.71 -9.29
C LEU A 184 18.04 5.09 -10.60
N SER A 185 19.34 5.09 -10.83
CA SER A 185 19.94 4.57 -12.06
C SER A 185 19.63 3.09 -12.26
N GLY A 186 19.70 2.63 -13.50
CA GLY A 186 19.42 1.24 -13.87
C GLY A 186 20.22 0.25 -13.03
N GLY A 187 19.54 -0.74 -12.46
CA GLY A 187 20.14 -1.75 -11.59
C GLY A 187 20.47 -1.28 -10.17
N ALA A 188 20.23 0.00 -9.82
CA ALA A 188 20.48 0.48 -8.46
C ALA A 188 19.50 -0.16 -7.46
N GLY A 189 19.99 -0.50 -6.27
CA GLY A 189 19.17 -1.05 -5.19
C GLY A 189 19.17 -0.16 -3.96
N ILE A 190 17.99 0.20 -3.51
CA ILE A 190 17.77 0.82 -2.19
C ILE A 190 17.28 -0.25 -1.26
N GLY A 191 18.04 -0.51 -0.20
CA GLY A 191 17.71 -1.54 0.80
C GLY A 191 16.40 -1.23 1.53
N GLY A 192 15.74 -2.28 1.97
CA GLY A 192 14.49 -2.20 2.71
C GLY A 192 14.67 -2.35 4.21
N ALA A 193 13.57 -2.17 4.93
CA ALA A 193 13.52 -2.29 6.38
C ALA A 193 13.03 -3.67 6.86
N LEU A 194 12.56 -4.53 5.96
CA LEU A 194 12.05 -5.88 6.25
C LEU A 194 13.00 -6.97 5.77
N GLU A 195 13.89 -6.66 4.86
CA GLU A 195 14.94 -7.54 4.34
C GLU A 195 16.15 -7.62 5.25
#